data_cf9e968dc0546a7bc6ae7482b3501de7
#
_entry.id   cf9e968dc0546a7bc6ae7482b3501de7
#
_cell.length_a   1.000
_cell.length_b   1.000
_cell.length_c   1.000
_cell.angle_alpha   90.00
_cell.angle_beta   90.00
_cell.angle_gamma   90.00
#
_symmetry.space_group_name_H-M   'P 1'
#
loop_
_entity.id
_entity.type
_entity.pdbx_description
1 polymer ?
#
loop_
_entity_poly.entity_id
_entity_poly.type
_entity_poly.pdbx_seq_one_letter_code
_entity_poly.pdbx_strand_id
1 'polypeptide(L)'
;PSFTSEHILAAILFENTMERKVNNEYTADYLWNQKGILPILKVDKGLAPLENGVQLMKEIPQLEELLERAKQRHIFGTKMRSVIRESNTDGIRAIVEQQFAIGKRICAAGLVPILEPEVDITASDKADCEVLLKAEIKKHLAKLTADEIIMFKLTIPSVDGFYTELMNDPHVLRIVALSGGYTRDEANERLARNPGLIASFSRALS
;
A
#
# COMPACT_ATOMS: atom_id res chain seq x y z
N PRO A 1 11.06 -0.81 -23.23
CA PRO A 1 11.20 -2.25 -23.48
C PRO A 1 11.10 -3.09 -22.21
N SER A 2 11.39 -2.52 -21.03
CA SER A 2 11.46 -3.24 -19.75
C SER A 2 10.15 -3.26 -18.94
N PHE A 3 9.07 -2.67 -19.45
CA PHE A 3 7.76 -2.65 -18.76
C PHE A 3 6.95 -3.89 -19.15
N THR A 4 7.28 -5.03 -18.54
CA THR A 4 6.69 -6.36 -18.83
C THR A 4 6.36 -7.08 -17.52
N SER A 5 5.46 -8.05 -17.57
CA SER A 5 5.10 -8.93 -16.44
C SER A 5 6.25 -9.82 -15.94
N GLU A 6 7.33 -9.95 -16.68
CA GLU A 6 8.53 -10.66 -16.22
C GLU A 6 9.17 -10.00 -14.99
N HIS A 7 9.03 -8.67 -14.86
CA HIS A 7 9.65 -7.88 -13.79
C HIS A 7 8.67 -7.07 -12.97
N ILE A 8 7.45 -6.84 -13.47
CA ILE A 8 6.46 -5.96 -12.86
C ILE A 8 5.14 -6.71 -12.66
N LEU A 9 4.77 -6.93 -11.41
CA LEU A 9 3.51 -7.58 -11.05
C LEU A 9 2.32 -6.62 -11.17
N ALA A 10 2.48 -5.38 -10.71
CA ALA A 10 1.41 -4.39 -10.65
C ALA A 10 1.92 -2.98 -10.91
N ALA A 11 1.05 -2.10 -11.39
CA ALA A 11 1.32 -0.68 -11.57
C ALA A 11 0.28 0.16 -10.83
N ILE A 12 0.74 1.16 -10.06
CA ILE A 12 -0.12 2.08 -9.33
C ILE A 12 -0.41 3.30 -10.20
N LEU A 13 -1.67 3.47 -10.55
CA LEU A 13 -2.18 4.54 -11.40
C LEU A 13 -2.78 5.68 -10.57
N PHE A 14 -2.64 6.91 -11.07
CA PHE A 14 -3.46 8.01 -10.62
C PHE A 14 -4.84 7.98 -11.30
N GLU A 15 -5.82 8.65 -10.70
CA GLU A 15 -7.19 8.70 -11.22
C GLU A 15 -7.26 9.20 -12.67
N ASN A 16 -6.54 10.28 -13.00
CA ASN A 16 -6.46 10.78 -14.36
C ASN A 16 -5.80 9.81 -15.35
N THR A 17 -4.90 8.96 -14.89
CA THR A 17 -4.25 7.93 -15.72
C THR A 17 -5.20 6.76 -15.97
N MET A 18 -5.99 6.36 -14.97
CA MET A 18 -7.01 5.33 -15.11
C MET A 18 -8.03 5.67 -16.22
N GLU A 19 -8.41 6.96 -16.32
CA GLU A 19 -9.40 7.43 -17.32
C GLU A 19 -8.81 7.63 -18.72
N ARG A 20 -7.50 7.55 -18.89
CA ARG A 20 -6.83 7.66 -20.18
C ARG A 20 -6.87 6.35 -20.96
N LYS A 21 -6.65 6.48 -22.27
CA LYS A 21 -6.51 5.35 -23.18
C LYS A 21 -5.11 5.27 -23.76
N VAL A 22 -4.65 4.04 -23.95
CA VAL A 22 -3.43 3.67 -24.68
C VAL A 22 -3.87 2.76 -25.82
N ASN A 23 -3.57 3.11 -27.07
CA ASN A 23 -3.98 2.33 -28.25
C ASN A 23 -5.50 2.02 -28.29
N ASN A 24 -6.35 3.00 -27.93
CA ASN A 24 -7.80 2.90 -27.82
C ASN A 24 -8.36 2.03 -26.68
N GLU A 25 -7.53 1.38 -25.88
CA GLU A 25 -7.94 0.67 -24.65
C GLU A 25 -7.77 1.59 -23.43
N TYR A 26 -8.59 1.44 -22.39
CA TYR A 26 -8.32 2.11 -21.11
C TYR A 26 -7.00 1.61 -20.54
N THR A 27 -6.30 2.47 -19.79
CA THR A 27 -4.95 2.17 -19.27
C THR A 27 -4.91 0.87 -18.48
N ALA A 28 -5.93 0.57 -17.68
CA ALA A 28 -5.99 -0.66 -16.91
C ALA A 28 -6.13 -1.90 -17.80
N ASP A 29 -7.00 -1.84 -18.82
CA ASP A 29 -7.17 -2.92 -19.79
C ASP A 29 -5.88 -3.16 -20.58
N TYR A 30 -5.24 -2.09 -21.04
CA TYR A 30 -3.94 -2.19 -21.72
C TYR A 30 -2.87 -2.85 -20.84
N LEU A 31 -2.78 -2.46 -19.56
CA LEU A 31 -1.83 -3.07 -18.63
C LEU A 31 -2.09 -4.56 -18.46
N TRP A 32 -3.34 -4.96 -18.28
CA TRP A 32 -3.69 -6.36 -18.10
C TRP A 32 -3.57 -7.17 -19.39
N ASN A 33 -4.25 -6.74 -20.45
CA ASN A 33 -4.37 -7.51 -21.69
C ASN A 33 -3.05 -7.57 -22.49
N GLN A 34 -2.30 -6.45 -22.53
CA GLN A 34 -1.11 -6.33 -23.37
C GLN A 34 0.19 -6.56 -22.61
N LYS A 35 0.18 -6.36 -21.28
CA LYS A 35 1.39 -6.42 -20.46
C LYS A 35 1.35 -7.48 -19.36
N GLY A 36 0.19 -8.02 -19.01
CA GLY A 36 0.01 -8.95 -17.90
C GLY A 36 0.31 -8.31 -16.52
N ILE A 37 0.09 -7.00 -16.40
CA ILE A 37 0.39 -6.20 -15.20
C ILE A 37 -0.92 -5.79 -14.53
N LEU A 38 -1.06 -6.07 -13.23
CA LEU A 38 -2.24 -5.71 -12.45
C LEU A 38 -2.36 -4.19 -12.27
N PRO A 39 -3.50 -3.59 -12.63
CA PRO A 39 -3.74 -2.16 -12.42
C PRO A 39 -4.23 -1.89 -10.99
N ILE A 40 -3.55 -1.00 -10.28
CA ILE A 40 -3.90 -0.53 -8.92
C ILE A 40 -4.21 0.96 -8.98
N LEU A 41 -5.27 1.41 -8.32
CA LEU A 41 -5.64 2.82 -8.27
C LEU A 41 -5.17 3.48 -6.97
N LYS A 42 -4.43 4.59 -7.05
CA LYS A 42 -4.17 5.46 -5.91
C LYS A 42 -5.43 6.26 -5.58
N VAL A 43 -6.02 6.00 -4.40
CA VAL A 43 -7.28 6.64 -3.97
C VAL A 43 -7.09 7.78 -2.98
N ASP A 44 -5.98 7.81 -2.22
CA ASP A 44 -5.74 8.88 -1.25
C ASP A 44 -5.59 10.26 -1.91
N LYS A 45 -6.01 11.30 -1.22
CA LYS A 45 -5.96 12.70 -1.65
C LYS A 45 -4.81 13.48 -0.99
N GLY A 46 -3.79 12.77 -0.52
CA GLY A 46 -2.63 13.32 0.18
C GLY A 46 -2.75 13.25 1.69
N LEU A 47 -1.78 13.84 2.36
CA LEU A 47 -1.63 13.78 3.82
C LEU A 47 -2.29 14.97 4.51
N ALA A 48 -2.91 14.73 5.65
CA ALA A 48 -3.34 15.72 6.62
C ALA A 48 -2.12 16.36 7.33
N PRO A 49 -2.31 17.44 8.10
CA PRO A 49 -1.26 17.99 8.95
C PRO A 49 -0.66 16.95 9.91
N LEU A 50 0.56 17.21 10.36
CA LEU A 50 1.23 16.38 11.36
C LEU A 50 0.59 16.61 12.73
N GLU A 51 0.05 15.54 13.33
CA GLU A 51 -0.52 15.53 14.66
C GLU A 51 -0.17 14.22 15.35
N ASN A 52 0.15 14.27 16.65
CA ASN A 52 0.52 13.07 17.43
C ASN A 52 1.58 12.18 16.75
N GLY A 53 2.59 12.81 16.16
CA GLY A 53 3.69 12.10 15.49
C GLY A 53 3.33 11.41 14.16
N VAL A 54 2.11 11.63 13.63
CA VAL A 54 1.63 10.98 12.41
C VAL A 54 0.93 11.95 11.45
N GLN A 55 0.85 11.57 10.20
CA GLN A 55 0.03 12.23 9.19
C GLN A 55 -1.01 11.25 8.65
N LEU A 56 -2.25 11.45 9.05
CA LEU A 56 -3.40 10.72 8.49
C LEU A 56 -3.59 11.07 7.00
N MET A 57 -4.39 10.29 6.32
CA MET A 57 -4.89 10.68 5.00
C MET A 57 -5.91 11.82 5.14
N LYS A 58 -5.91 12.73 4.18
CA LYS A 58 -7.04 13.63 3.98
C LYS A 58 -8.30 12.83 3.66
N GLU A 59 -9.45 13.43 3.92
CA GLU A 59 -10.73 12.86 3.50
C GLU A 59 -10.70 12.48 2.01
N ILE A 60 -11.32 11.36 1.70
CA ILE A 60 -11.51 10.91 0.31
C ILE A 60 -12.99 11.12 -0.02
N PRO A 61 -13.36 12.28 -0.57
CA PRO A 61 -14.74 12.56 -0.91
C PRO A 61 -15.19 11.61 -2.02
N GLN A 62 -16.46 11.21 -1.97
CA GLN A 62 -17.08 10.37 -2.99
C GLN A 62 -16.29 9.07 -3.26
N LEU A 63 -15.78 8.43 -2.19
CA LEU A 63 -14.99 7.20 -2.32
C LEU A 63 -15.77 6.12 -3.08
N GLU A 64 -17.03 5.90 -2.75
CA GLU A 64 -17.86 4.87 -3.37
C GLU A 64 -18.04 5.09 -4.88
N GLU A 65 -18.23 6.33 -5.31
CA GLU A 65 -18.32 6.69 -6.73
C GLU A 65 -16.99 6.44 -7.45
N LEU A 66 -15.86 6.75 -6.79
CA LEU A 66 -14.53 6.46 -7.32
C LEU A 66 -14.29 4.95 -7.45
N LEU A 67 -14.70 4.16 -6.44
CA LEU A 67 -14.57 2.70 -6.48
C LEU A 67 -15.43 2.06 -7.56
N GLU A 68 -16.65 2.57 -7.77
CA GLU A 68 -17.50 2.09 -8.86
C GLU A 68 -16.89 2.38 -10.24
N ARG A 69 -16.34 3.58 -10.45
CA ARG A 69 -15.58 3.88 -11.67
C ARG A 69 -14.35 2.98 -11.83
N ALA A 70 -13.63 2.72 -10.74
CA ALA A 70 -12.47 1.81 -10.75
C ALA A 70 -12.87 0.40 -11.22
N LYS A 71 -14.00 -0.12 -10.75
CA LYS A 71 -14.54 -1.41 -11.20
C LYS A 71 -14.89 -1.40 -12.70
N GLN A 72 -15.54 -0.34 -13.17
CA GLN A 72 -15.85 -0.16 -14.60
C GLN A 72 -14.60 -0.06 -15.48
N ARG A 73 -13.46 0.31 -14.90
CA ARG A 73 -12.14 0.35 -15.57
C ARG A 73 -11.30 -0.90 -15.30
N HIS A 74 -11.89 -1.95 -14.74
CA HIS A 74 -11.23 -3.23 -14.43
C HIS A 74 -9.97 -3.07 -13.55
N ILE A 75 -9.98 -2.12 -12.63
CA ILE A 75 -8.95 -1.98 -11.59
C ILE A 75 -9.03 -3.18 -10.65
N PHE A 76 -7.88 -3.78 -10.34
CA PHE A 76 -7.78 -4.90 -9.42
C PHE A 76 -7.92 -4.48 -7.96
N GLY A 77 -7.29 -3.39 -7.59
CA GLY A 77 -7.24 -2.94 -6.21
C GLY A 77 -6.83 -1.49 -6.08
N THR A 78 -6.68 -1.04 -4.85
CA THR A 78 -6.38 0.36 -4.54
C THR A 78 -5.12 0.49 -3.68
N LYS A 79 -4.56 1.70 -3.60
CA LYS A 79 -3.47 2.05 -2.70
C LYS A 79 -3.75 3.39 -2.02
N MET A 80 -3.48 3.47 -0.71
CA MET A 80 -3.66 4.68 0.07
C MET A 80 -2.57 4.82 1.13
N ARG A 81 -1.99 6.04 1.26
CA ARG A 81 -0.79 6.32 2.05
C ARG A 81 -1.07 7.25 3.22
N SER A 82 -0.57 6.87 4.38
CA SER A 82 -0.38 7.71 5.57
C SER A 82 1.07 7.59 6.05
N VAL A 83 1.53 8.48 6.96
CA VAL A 83 2.93 8.51 7.39
C VAL A 83 3.03 8.58 8.91
N ILE A 84 3.91 7.75 9.46
CA ILE A 84 4.30 7.70 10.87
C ILE A 84 5.70 8.31 10.99
N ARG A 85 5.85 9.34 11.83
CA ARG A 85 7.11 10.05 12.02
C ARG A 85 7.71 9.87 13.41
N GLU A 86 6.91 9.43 14.37
CA GLU A 86 7.31 9.20 15.76
C GLU A 86 6.53 8.03 16.36
N SER A 87 7.08 7.36 17.36
CA SER A 87 6.46 6.24 18.06
C SER A 87 5.36 6.67 19.04
N ASN A 88 4.39 7.42 18.54
CA ASN A 88 3.23 7.83 19.32
C ASN A 88 2.12 6.79 19.22
N THR A 89 1.75 6.18 20.34
CA THR A 89 0.76 5.08 20.39
C THR A 89 -0.61 5.49 19.86
N ASP A 90 -1.11 6.67 20.22
CA ASP A 90 -2.45 7.14 19.80
C ASP A 90 -2.44 7.54 18.32
N GLY A 91 -1.37 8.18 17.86
CA GLY A 91 -1.19 8.51 16.45
C GLY A 91 -1.12 7.27 15.57
N ILE A 92 -0.32 6.26 15.93
CA ILE A 92 -0.20 5.02 15.17
C ILE A 92 -1.52 4.24 15.18
N ARG A 93 -2.22 4.21 16.32
CA ARG A 93 -3.58 3.63 16.40
C ARG A 93 -4.53 4.31 15.41
N ALA A 94 -4.57 5.64 15.40
CA ALA A 94 -5.42 6.41 14.49
C ALA A 94 -5.11 6.14 13.00
N ILE A 95 -3.82 6.01 12.65
CA ILE A 95 -3.38 5.60 11.29
C ILE A 95 -3.98 4.24 10.91
N VAL A 96 -3.82 3.25 11.78
CA VAL A 96 -4.27 1.88 11.49
C VAL A 96 -5.80 1.83 11.42
N GLU A 97 -6.49 2.48 12.35
CA GLU A 97 -7.96 2.59 12.34
C GLU A 97 -8.48 3.21 11.05
N GLN A 98 -7.91 4.34 10.61
CA GLN A 98 -8.31 5.00 9.36
C GLN A 98 -8.07 4.10 8.15
N GLN A 99 -6.89 3.50 8.05
CA GLN A 99 -6.52 2.63 6.93
C GLN A 99 -7.44 1.41 6.84
N PHE A 100 -7.72 0.73 7.96
CA PHE A 100 -8.61 -0.43 7.97
C PHE A 100 -10.07 -0.05 7.74
N ALA A 101 -10.55 1.06 8.29
CA ALA A 101 -11.93 1.52 8.07
C ALA A 101 -12.21 1.78 6.58
N ILE A 102 -11.29 2.46 5.90
CA ILE A 102 -11.40 2.71 4.45
C ILE A 102 -11.16 1.40 3.68
N GLY A 103 -10.20 0.58 4.10
CA GLY A 103 -9.91 -0.72 3.51
C GLY A 103 -11.12 -1.65 3.45
N LYS A 104 -11.91 -1.72 4.53
CA LYS A 104 -13.17 -2.48 4.57
C LYS A 104 -14.20 -2.00 3.54
N ARG A 105 -14.33 -0.67 3.36
CA ARG A 105 -15.21 -0.11 2.31
C ARG A 105 -14.74 -0.51 0.91
N ILE A 106 -13.42 -0.56 0.70
CA ILE A 106 -12.82 -1.00 -0.57
C ILE A 106 -13.06 -2.50 -0.80
N CYS A 107 -12.88 -3.34 0.22
CA CYS A 107 -13.22 -4.77 0.16
C CYS A 107 -14.70 -4.97 -0.17
N ALA A 108 -15.60 -4.23 0.46
CA ALA A 108 -17.05 -4.29 0.21
C ALA A 108 -17.41 -3.91 -1.24
N ALA A 109 -16.61 -3.07 -1.89
CA ALA A 109 -16.73 -2.77 -3.32
C ALA A 109 -16.17 -3.87 -4.25
N GLY A 110 -15.57 -4.94 -3.69
CA GLY A 110 -14.98 -6.03 -4.46
C GLY A 110 -13.58 -5.77 -4.99
N LEU A 111 -12.85 -4.82 -4.39
CA LEU A 111 -11.48 -4.47 -4.74
C LEU A 111 -10.51 -4.85 -3.60
N VAL A 112 -9.24 -5.08 -3.92
CA VAL A 112 -8.21 -5.40 -2.91
C VAL A 112 -7.49 -4.12 -2.50
N PRO A 113 -7.61 -3.64 -1.24
CA PRO A 113 -6.90 -2.47 -0.77
C PRO A 113 -5.45 -2.79 -0.42
N ILE A 114 -4.52 -1.92 -0.84
CA ILE A 114 -3.15 -1.86 -0.33
C ILE A 114 -3.11 -0.75 0.72
N LEU A 115 -2.98 -1.14 1.98
CA LEU A 115 -2.83 -0.22 3.11
C LEU A 115 -1.35 0.18 3.21
N GLU A 116 -1.04 1.49 3.15
CA GLU A 116 0.32 2.01 3.19
C GLU A 116 0.53 2.93 4.41
N PRO A 117 0.57 2.38 5.64
CA PRO A 117 1.03 3.10 6.83
C PRO A 117 2.56 3.16 6.83
N GLU A 118 3.12 4.11 6.10
CA GLU A 118 4.56 4.29 5.94
C GLU A 118 5.20 4.77 7.24
N VAL A 119 6.24 4.08 7.71
CA VAL A 119 7.13 4.61 8.76
C VAL A 119 8.26 5.38 8.07
N ASP A 120 8.45 6.63 8.48
CA ASP A 120 9.52 7.48 7.94
C ASP A 120 10.88 6.88 8.29
N ILE A 121 11.74 6.68 7.27
CA ILE A 121 13.08 6.11 7.48
C ILE A 121 14.00 7.01 8.31
N THR A 122 13.68 8.31 8.40
CA THR A 122 14.45 9.30 9.16
C THR A 122 13.96 9.43 10.60
N ALA A 123 12.89 8.72 11.00
CA ALA A 123 12.44 8.71 12.39
C ALA A 123 13.51 8.12 13.29
N SER A 124 13.90 8.84 14.33
CA SER A 124 14.94 8.39 15.27
C SER A 124 14.54 7.13 16.06
N ASP A 125 13.25 6.88 16.19
CA ASP A 125 12.61 5.77 16.89
C ASP A 125 11.86 4.82 15.91
N LYS A 126 12.36 4.72 14.67
CA LYS A 126 11.74 3.91 13.59
C LYS A 126 11.41 2.49 14.04
N ALA A 127 12.31 1.81 14.76
CA ALA A 127 12.08 0.45 15.21
C ALA A 127 10.89 0.36 16.21
N ASP A 128 10.75 1.33 17.10
CA ASP A 128 9.62 1.40 18.03
C ASP A 128 8.31 1.70 17.29
N CYS A 129 8.35 2.58 16.29
CA CYS A 129 7.21 2.80 15.39
C CYS A 129 6.74 1.49 14.74
N GLU A 130 7.67 0.69 14.26
CA GLU A 130 7.38 -0.61 13.60
C GLU A 130 6.76 -1.62 14.58
N VAL A 131 7.24 -1.66 15.82
CA VAL A 131 6.67 -2.51 16.87
C VAL A 131 5.23 -2.14 17.17
N LEU A 132 4.96 -0.85 17.40
CA LEU A 132 3.60 -0.35 17.65
C LEU A 132 2.68 -0.57 16.44
N LEU A 133 3.16 -0.27 15.24
CA LEU A 133 2.42 -0.47 13.99
C LEU A 133 2.03 -1.94 13.80
N LYS A 134 2.97 -2.85 13.94
CA LYS A 134 2.70 -4.29 13.81
C LYS A 134 1.67 -4.78 14.83
N ALA A 135 1.77 -4.32 16.07
CA ALA A 135 0.84 -4.67 17.13
C ALA A 135 -0.59 -4.20 16.81
N GLU A 136 -0.76 -2.95 16.33
CA GLU A 136 -2.07 -2.42 15.94
C GLU A 136 -2.62 -3.13 14.70
N ILE A 137 -1.79 -3.40 13.69
CA ILE A 137 -2.19 -4.18 12.50
C ILE A 137 -2.77 -5.54 12.92
N LYS A 138 -2.10 -6.29 13.80
CA LYS A 138 -2.57 -7.60 14.26
C LYS A 138 -3.94 -7.52 14.95
N LYS A 139 -4.19 -6.48 15.75
CA LYS A 139 -5.51 -6.27 16.38
C LYS A 139 -6.63 -6.06 15.35
N HIS A 140 -6.32 -5.41 14.24
CA HIS A 140 -7.29 -5.13 13.18
C HIS A 140 -7.47 -6.32 12.23
N LEU A 141 -6.41 -7.07 11.91
CA LEU A 141 -6.49 -8.33 11.15
C LEU A 141 -7.43 -9.33 11.83
N ALA A 142 -7.34 -9.47 13.15
CA ALA A 142 -8.20 -10.37 13.94
C ALA A 142 -9.71 -10.01 13.89
N LYS A 143 -10.07 -8.83 13.36
CA LYS A 143 -11.46 -8.36 13.21
C LYS A 143 -11.97 -8.42 11.77
N LEU A 144 -11.16 -8.90 10.84
CA LEU A 144 -11.57 -9.07 9.45
C LEU A 144 -12.46 -10.31 9.30
N THR A 145 -13.41 -10.22 8.38
CA THR A 145 -14.22 -11.37 7.94
C THR A 145 -13.50 -12.13 6.83
N ALA A 146 -13.88 -13.38 6.59
CA ALA A 146 -13.20 -14.26 5.62
C ALA A 146 -13.09 -13.67 4.20
N ASP A 147 -14.00 -12.79 3.83
CA ASP A 147 -14.05 -12.18 2.48
C ASP A 147 -13.19 -10.91 2.39
N GLU A 148 -12.70 -10.39 3.52
CA GLU A 148 -11.89 -9.17 3.57
C GLU A 148 -10.42 -9.52 3.38
N ILE A 149 -9.96 -9.43 2.12
CA ILE A 149 -8.56 -9.68 1.73
C ILE A 149 -7.88 -8.35 1.46
N ILE A 150 -6.71 -8.16 2.04
CA ILE A 150 -5.95 -6.92 1.95
C ILE A 150 -4.50 -7.17 1.54
N MET A 151 -3.82 -6.12 1.18
CA MET A 151 -2.38 -6.07 1.01
C MET A 151 -1.81 -4.94 1.87
N PHE A 152 -0.55 -5.05 2.21
CA PHE A 152 0.20 -3.96 2.83
C PHE A 152 1.31 -3.45 1.92
N LYS A 153 1.59 -2.16 2.04
CA LYS A 153 2.81 -1.54 1.56
C LYS A 153 3.51 -0.89 2.74
N LEU A 154 4.59 -1.51 3.20
CA LEU A 154 5.31 -1.12 4.41
C LEU A 154 6.72 -0.65 4.08
N THR A 155 7.24 0.22 4.93
CA THR A 155 8.66 0.59 4.88
C THR A 155 9.50 -0.66 5.15
N ILE A 156 10.62 -0.83 4.43
CA ILE A 156 11.56 -1.93 4.72
C ILE A 156 11.91 -1.87 6.21
N PRO A 157 11.72 -2.97 6.96
CA PRO A 157 11.82 -2.94 8.42
C PRO A 157 13.26 -2.75 8.91
N SER A 158 13.39 -2.26 10.14
CA SER A 158 14.68 -2.11 10.83
C SER A 158 15.28 -3.46 11.21
N VAL A 159 14.42 -4.46 11.52
CA VAL A 159 14.81 -5.82 11.86
C VAL A 159 14.43 -6.75 10.73
N ASP A 160 15.40 -7.54 10.25
CA ASP A 160 15.18 -8.49 9.17
C ASP A 160 14.11 -9.53 9.54
N GLY A 161 13.21 -9.81 8.61
CA GLY A 161 12.10 -10.77 8.83
C GLY A 161 10.97 -10.27 9.75
N PHE A 162 10.97 -8.99 10.14
CA PHE A 162 10.04 -8.46 11.14
C PHE A 162 8.55 -8.65 10.78
N TYR A 163 8.20 -8.61 9.51
CA TYR A 163 6.82 -8.73 9.03
C TYR A 163 6.44 -10.14 8.56
N THR A 164 7.31 -11.14 8.73
CA THR A 164 7.04 -12.54 8.31
C THR A 164 5.74 -13.08 8.91
N GLU A 165 5.46 -12.77 10.18
CA GLU A 165 4.22 -13.19 10.84
C GLU A 165 2.97 -12.63 10.15
N LEU A 166 3.00 -11.37 9.69
CA LEU A 166 1.88 -10.76 8.99
C LEU A 166 1.66 -11.38 7.60
N MET A 167 2.72 -11.86 6.95
CA MET A 167 2.61 -12.53 5.65
C MET A 167 1.90 -13.89 5.73
N ASN A 168 1.87 -14.49 6.91
CA ASN A 168 1.21 -15.78 7.15
C ASN A 168 -0.27 -15.62 7.55
N ASP A 169 -0.76 -14.41 7.72
CA ASP A 169 -2.17 -14.16 8.03
C ASP A 169 -3.03 -14.42 6.78
N PRO A 170 -4.14 -15.20 6.90
CA PRO A 170 -4.98 -15.57 5.75
C PRO A 170 -5.65 -14.38 5.06
N HIS A 171 -5.79 -13.23 5.74
CA HIS A 171 -6.33 -12.00 5.15
C HIS A 171 -5.29 -11.19 4.36
N VAL A 172 -4.00 -11.52 4.51
CA VAL A 172 -2.90 -10.78 3.88
C VAL A 172 -2.48 -11.47 2.59
N LEU A 173 -2.96 -10.95 1.46
CA LEU A 173 -2.61 -11.49 0.15
C LEU A 173 -1.11 -11.31 -0.16
N ARG A 174 -0.54 -10.15 0.18
CA ARG A 174 0.88 -9.83 -0.03
C ARG A 174 1.30 -8.60 0.78
N ILE A 175 2.58 -8.57 1.16
CA ILE A 175 3.23 -7.38 1.68
C ILE A 175 4.27 -6.92 0.65
N VAL A 176 4.17 -5.66 0.22
CA VAL A 176 5.18 -5.02 -0.64
C VAL A 176 5.96 -3.99 0.16
N ALA A 177 7.23 -3.83 -0.14
CA ALA A 177 8.14 -2.94 0.58
C ALA A 177 8.36 -1.64 -0.18
N LEU A 178 8.24 -0.50 0.49
CA LEU A 178 8.68 0.79 -0.02
C LEU A 178 10.08 1.12 0.47
N SER A 179 10.85 1.86 -0.33
CA SER A 179 12.22 2.27 0.01
C SER A 179 12.27 3.46 0.97
N GLY A 180 11.25 4.33 0.97
CA GLY A 180 11.12 5.48 1.88
C GLY A 180 12.19 6.56 1.73
N GLY A 181 13.13 6.41 0.81
CA GLY A 181 14.26 7.33 0.62
C GLY A 181 15.65 6.66 0.70
N TYR A 182 15.71 5.37 1.05
CA TYR A 182 16.94 4.59 0.85
C TYR A 182 17.37 4.64 -0.61
N THR A 183 18.68 4.63 -0.86
CA THR A 183 19.21 4.43 -2.21
C THR A 183 18.73 3.10 -2.79
N ARG A 184 18.77 2.97 -4.11
CA ARG A 184 18.35 1.71 -4.76
C ARG A 184 19.14 0.51 -4.24
N ASP A 185 20.46 0.66 -4.13
CA ASP A 185 21.34 -0.44 -3.73
C ASP A 185 21.09 -0.81 -2.26
N GLU A 186 20.98 0.16 -1.36
CA GLU A 186 20.63 -0.06 0.04
C GLU A 186 19.25 -0.70 0.19
N ALA A 187 18.25 -0.21 -0.55
CA ALA A 187 16.90 -0.79 -0.50
C ALA A 187 16.88 -2.24 -0.99
N ASN A 188 17.62 -2.56 -2.05
CA ASN A 188 17.73 -3.93 -2.57
C ASN A 188 18.46 -4.85 -1.59
N GLU A 189 19.55 -4.39 -0.98
CA GLU A 189 20.27 -5.16 0.04
C GLU A 189 19.40 -5.48 1.24
N ARG A 190 18.69 -4.48 1.78
CA ARG A 190 17.75 -4.67 2.88
C ARG A 190 16.59 -5.60 2.51
N LEU A 191 16.04 -5.45 1.30
CA LEU A 191 14.95 -6.29 0.80
C LEU A 191 15.37 -7.75 0.69
N ALA A 192 16.60 -8.03 0.24
CA ALA A 192 17.14 -9.38 0.13
C ALA A 192 17.20 -10.12 1.48
N ARG A 193 17.32 -9.39 2.60
CA ARG A 193 17.27 -9.96 3.95
C ARG A 193 15.84 -10.16 4.48
N ASN A 194 14.83 -9.78 3.70
CA ASN A 194 13.41 -9.90 4.06
C ASN A 194 12.66 -10.79 3.06
N PRO A 195 12.93 -12.11 3.04
CA PRO A 195 12.31 -13.03 2.09
C PRO A 195 10.77 -13.00 2.21
N GLY A 196 10.08 -12.99 1.07
CA GLY A 196 8.63 -12.87 0.99
C GLY A 196 8.13 -11.44 0.76
N LEU A 197 8.89 -10.41 1.12
CA LEU A 197 8.61 -9.04 0.69
C LEU A 197 9.04 -8.85 -0.77
N ILE A 198 8.23 -8.13 -1.54
CA ILE A 198 8.60 -7.70 -2.90
C ILE A 198 8.69 -6.17 -2.98
N ALA A 199 9.51 -5.68 -3.88
CA ALA A 199 9.70 -4.25 -4.06
C ALA A 199 8.46 -3.54 -4.59
N SER A 200 8.14 -2.37 -4.01
CA SER A 200 7.23 -1.39 -4.59
C SER A 200 7.92 -0.03 -4.63
N PHE A 201 8.92 0.09 -5.50
CA PHE A 201 9.77 1.26 -5.63
C PHE A 201 9.30 2.11 -6.83
N SER A 202 9.10 3.40 -6.63
CA SER A 202 8.70 4.29 -7.72
C SER A 202 9.89 4.97 -8.40
N ARG A 203 10.92 5.32 -7.63
CA ARG A 203 12.11 6.04 -8.10
C ARG A 203 13.23 5.15 -8.63
N ALA A 204 13.15 3.85 -8.42
CA ALA A 204 14.17 2.90 -8.90
C ALA A 204 13.96 2.44 -10.35
N LEU A 205 12.88 2.89 -11.00
CA LEU A 205 12.55 2.61 -12.40
C LEU A 205 12.90 3.78 -13.35
N SER A 206 13.34 4.90 -12.79
CA SER A 206 13.75 6.10 -13.55
C SER A 206 15.25 6.21 -13.67
#